data_30089015079ba43f32da74ab52306a7a
#
_entry.id   30089015079ba43f32da74ab52306a7a
#
_cell.length_a   1.000
_cell.length_b   1.000
_cell.length_c   1.000
_cell.angle_alpha   90.00
_cell.angle_beta   90.00
_cell.angle_gamma   90.00
#
_symmetry.space_group_name_H-M   'P 1'
#
loop_
_entity.id
_entity.type
_entity.pdbx_description
1 polymer ?
#
loop_
_entity_poly.entity_id
_entity_poly.type
_entity_poly.pdbx_seq_one_letter_code
_entity_poly.pdbx_strand_id
1 'polypeptide(L)'
;MLNEFLFTKIEDEDIGNIGFQQDGGTCHTAEATLDILRFVFEDRIISRRADVVWPSLSCDLTPLDPYLWGAVKDKCYADRRVTIDALENNIREAISEIQVHIIDNVLNNWTDRLGYCIASRGSHLNEIIFHY
;
A
#
# COMPACT_ATOMS: atom_id res chain seq x y z
N MET A 1 13.14 -5.64 -7.27
CA MET A 1 11.80 -5.79 -6.66
C MET A 1 10.69 -5.28 -7.59
N LEU A 2 10.65 -3.99 -7.99
CA LEU A 2 9.61 -3.50 -8.91
C LEU A 2 9.64 -4.26 -10.24
N ASN A 3 10.80 -4.39 -10.89
CA ASN A 3 10.94 -5.08 -12.18
C ASN A 3 10.64 -6.58 -12.11
N GLU A 4 11.03 -7.25 -11.03
CA GLU A 4 10.95 -8.71 -10.93
C GLU A 4 9.61 -9.20 -10.35
N PHE A 5 8.93 -8.36 -9.63
CA PHE A 5 7.70 -8.77 -8.94
C PHE A 5 6.46 -8.04 -9.46
N LEU A 6 6.49 -6.70 -9.50
CA LEU A 6 5.32 -5.92 -9.87
C LEU A 6 5.04 -6.08 -11.36
N PHE A 7 6.02 -5.87 -12.22
CA PHE A 7 5.79 -5.88 -13.66
C PHE A 7 5.43 -7.25 -14.20
N THR A 8 6.02 -8.32 -13.66
CA THR A 8 5.61 -9.70 -14.03
C THR A 8 4.13 -9.99 -13.69
N LYS A 9 3.59 -9.36 -12.64
CA LYS A 9 2.18 -9.51 -12.27
C LYS A 9 1.24 -8.65 -13.10
N ILE A 10 1.73 -7.53 -13.61
CA ILE A 10 0.95 -6.57 -14.39
C ILE A 10 0.92 -6.92 -15.88
N GLU A 11 1.92 -7.67 -16.40
CA GLU A 11 1.98 -8.05 -17.83
C GLU A 11 0.74 -8.78 -18.32
N ASP A 12 0.03 -9.47 -17.43
CA ASP A 12 -1.20 -10.22 -17.75
C ASP A 12 -2.49 -9.40 -17.55
N GLU A 13 -2.40 -8.15 -17.05
CA GLU A 13 -3.55 -7.32 -16.72
C GLU A 13 -3.66 -6.13 -17.67
N ASP A 14 -4.89 -5.74 -18.01
CA ASP A 14 -5.15 -4.48 -18.73
C ASP A 14 -4.97 -3.27 -17.79
N ILE A 15 -3.74 -2.78 -17.71
CA ILE A 15 -3.38 -1.64 -16.85
C ILE A 15 -3.73 -0.27 -17.44
N GLY A 16 -4.37 -0.24 -18.61
CA GLY A 16 -4.70 1.01 -19.31
C GLY A 16 -5.41 2.05 -18.45
N ASN A 17 -6.22 1.60 -17.48
CA ASN A 17 -6.99 2.46 -16.58
C ASN A 17 -6.55 2.37 -15.11
N ILE A 18 -5.50 1.60 -14.80
CA ILE A 18 -5.03 1.42 -13.42
C ILE A 18 -3.98 2.48 -13.08
N GLY A 19 -4.15 3.16 -11.94
CA GLY A 19 -3.16 4.04 -11.34
C GLY A 19 -2.31 3.32 -10.30
N PHE A 20 -1.11 3.81 -10.06
CA PHE A 20 -0.21 3.29 -9.04
C PHE A 20 -0.05 4.29 -7.90
N GLN A 21 -0.40 3.86 -6.69
CA GLN A 21 -0.23 4.68 -5.49
C GLN A 21 0.94 4.15 -4.65
N GLN A 22 1.74 5.08 -4.14
CA GLN A 22 2.75 4.80 -3.12
C GLN A 22 2.85 5.95 -2.11
N ASP A 23 3.31 5.63 -0.91
CA ASP A 23 3.52 6.63 0.14
C ASP A 23 4.73 7.54 -0.12
N GLY A 24 5.01 8.45 0.82
CA GLY A 24 6.11 9.41 0.74
C GLY A 24 7.46 8.89 1.21
N GLY A 25 7.64 7.57 1.37
CA GLY A 25 8.91 6.96 1.78
C GLY A 25 10.08 7.36 0.86
N THR A 26 11.28 7.49 1.43
CA THR A 26 12.45 7.98 0.66
C THR A 26 12.82 7.05 -0.50
N CYS A 27 12.67 5.75 -0.35
CA CYS A 27 12.89 4.77 -1.42
C CYS A 27 11.83 4.87 -2.52
N HIS A 28 10.59 5.23 -2.18
CA HIS A 28 9.48 5.38 -3.12
C HIS A 28 9.57 6.69 -3.91
N THR A 29 10.16 7.72 -3.31
CA THR A 29 10.30 9.05 -3.93
C THR A 29 11.66 9.29 -4.59
N ALA A 30 12.51 8.26 -4.66
CA ALA A 30 13.75 8.32 -5.42
C ALA A 30 13.46 8.43 -6.93
N GLU A 31 14.19 9.28 -7.63
CA GLU A 31 13.95 9.54 -9.06
C GLU A 31 14.02 8.25 -9.89
N ALA A 32 15.00 7.39 -9.63
CA ALA A 32 15.11 6.10 -10.30
C ALA A 32 13.87 5.19 -10.10
N THR A 33 13.19 5.29 -8.96
CA THR A 33 11.94 4.56 -8.71
C THR A 33 10.79 5.17 -9.50
N LEU A 34 10.70 6.50 -9.51
CA LEU A 34 9.66 7.22 -10.24
C LEU A 34 9.80 7.04 -11.76
N ASP A 35 11.02 7.04 -12.29
CA ASP A 35 11.26 6.84 -13.72
C ASP A 35 10.79 5.45 -14.19
N ILE A 36 11.02 4.42 -13.37
CA ILE A 36 10.52 3.06 -13.65
C ILE A 36 8.98 3.05 -13.66
N LEU A 37 8.36 3.70 -12.69
CA LEU A 37 6.89 3.76 -12.60
C LEU A 37 6.28 4.57 -13.74
N ARG A 38 6.88 5.71 -14.11
CA ARG A 38 6.44 6.54 -15.25
C ARG A 38 6.47 5.78 -16.57
N PHE A 39 7.45 4.89 -16.74
CA PHE A 39 7.53 4.05 -17.95
C PHE A 39 6.29 3.14 -18.11
N VAL A 40 5.65 2.71 -17.01
CA VAL A 40 4.52 1.78 -17.01
C VAL A 40 3.18 2.50 -16.83
N PHE A 41 3.11 3.43 -15.89
CA PHE A 41 1.85 4.08 -15.49
C PHE A 41 1.68 5.51 -16.05
N GLU A 42 2.71 6.03 -16.72
CA GLU A 42 2.70 7.39 -17.28
C GLU A 42 2.37 8.46 -16.21
N ASP A 43 1.30 9.23 -16.40
CA ASP A 43 0.79 10.26 -15.48
C ASP A 43 -0.16 9.73 -14.40
N ARG A 44 -0.40 8.42 -14.36
CA ARG A 44 -1.31 7.77 -13.41
C ARG A 44 -0.62 7.32 -12.11
N ILE A 45 0.37 8.07 -11.67
CA ILE A 45 1.10 7.82 -10.42
C ILE A 45 0.61 8.77 -9.35
N ILE A 46 0.23 8.22 -8.21
CA ILE A 46 -0.12 8.95 -7.00
C ILE A 46 1.02 8.78 -6.00
N SER A 47 1.82 9.82 -5.82
CA SER A 47 2.99 9.81 -4.93
C SER A 47 3.37 11.23 -4.51
N ARG A 48 4.28 11.35 -3.52
CA ARG A 48 4.74 12.65 -3.02
C ARG A 48 5.39 13.54 -4.11
N ARG A 49 6.00 12.94 -5.15
CA ARG A 49 6.73 13.64 -6.22
C ARG A 49 6.24 13.24 -7.61
N ALA A 50 4.97 12.87 -7.73
CA ALA A 50 4.34 12.52 -8.98
C ALA A 50 3.28 13.56 -9.37
N ASP A 51 2.62 13.36 -10.50
CA ASP A 51 1.62 14.26 -11.05
C ASP A 51 0.43 14.45 -10.12
N VAL A 52 0.00 13.36 -9.45
CA VAL A 52 -0.97 13.44 -8.35
C VAL A 52 -0.21 13.37 -7.03
N VAL A 53 -0.16 14.49 -6.32
CA VAL A 53 0.62 14.62 -5.08
C VAL A 53 -0.09 13.93 -3.92
N TRP A 54 0.56 12.88 -3.37
CA TRP A 54 0.12 12.24 -2.14
C TRP A 54 0.75 12.90 -0.90
N PRO A 55 -0.03 13.24 0.14
CA PRO A 55 0.51 13.85 1.36
C PRO A 55 1.50 12.92 2.07
N SER A 56 2.62 13.47 2.53
CA SER A 56 3.72 12.69 3.09
C SER A 56 3.48 12.10 4.49
N LEU A 57 2.42 12.53 5.18
CA LEU A 57 2.07 12.08 6.54
C LEU A 57 0.63 11.58 6.58
N SER A 58 0.25 10.74 5.63
CA SER A 58 -1.10 10.22 5.48
C SER A 58 -1.13 8.68 5.55
N CYS A 59 -0.42 8.10 6.51
CA CYS A 59 -0.46 6.66 6.78
C CYS A 59 -1.90 6.18 7.01
N ASP A 60 -2.74 7.00 7.63
CA ASP A 60 -4.16 6.71 7.85
C ASP A 60 -4.98 6.59 6.56
N LEU A 61 -4.49 7.16 5.47
CA LEU A 61 -5.12 7.14 4.15
C LEU A 61 -4.45 6.17 3.17
N THR A 62 -3.38 5.49 3.57
CA THR A 62 -2.76 4.44 2.77
C THR A 62 -3.50 3.13 3.05
N PRO A 63 -4.21 2.52 2.08
CA PRO A 63 -5.14 1.42 2.37
C PRO A 63 -4.52 0.24 3.09
N LEU A 64 -3.25 -0.06 2.78
CA LEU A 64 -2.55 -1.24 3.28
C LEU A 64 -1.92 -1.05 4.67
N ASP A 65 -1.59 0.20 5.06
CA ASP A 65 -0.85 0.46 6.28
C ASP A 65 -1.62 0.07 7.56
N PRO A 66 -2.89 0.41 7.72
CA PRO A 66 -3.61 0.11 8.95
C PRO A 66 -3.84 -1.38 9.19
N TYR A 67 -3.92 -2.17 8.14
CA TYR A 67 -4.29 -3.58 8.23
C TYR A 67 -3.15 -4.53 7.85
N LEU A 68 -2.62 -4.40 6.63
CA LEU A 68 -1.71 -5.40 6.06
C LEU A 68 -0.43 -5.56 6.88
N TRP A 69 0.19 -4.44 7.24
CA TRP A 69 1.45 -4.48 7.99
C TRP A 69 1.27 -5.03 9.40
N GLY A 70 0.13 -4.76 10.08
CA GLY A 70 -0.20 -5.37 11.37
C GLY A 70 -0.31 -6.89 11.24
N ALA A 71 -1.19 -7.36 10.38
CA ALA A 71 -1.46 -8.78 10.18
C ALA A 71 -0.23 -9.57 9.71
N VAL A 72 0.55 -9.03 8.78
CA VAL A 72 1.78 -9.66 8.29
C VAL A 72 2.85 -9.71 9.39
N LYS A 73 3.06 -8.62 10.13
CA LYS A 73 4.04 -8.58 11.23
C LYS A 73 3.70 -9.57 12.33
N ASP A 74 2.45 -9.63 12.77
CA ASP A 74 2.03 -10.56 13.82
C ASP A 74 2.33 -12.01 13.45
N LYS A 75 2.06 -12.41 12.21
CA LYS A 75 2.39 -13.75 11.71
C LYS A 75 3.90 -13.97 11.57
N CYS A 76 4.60 -13.04 10.96
CA CYS A 76 6.02 -13.21 10.64
C CYS A 76 6.93 -13.24 11.88
N TYR A 77 6.54 -12.52 12.94
CA TYR A 77 7.34 -12.44 14.18
C TYR A 77 6.82 -13.32 15.31
N ALA A 78 5.80 -14.13 15.09
CA ALA A 78 5.32 -15.11 16.06
C ALA A 78 6.42 -16.10 16.46
N ASP A 79 7.30 -16.49 15.54
CA ASP A 79 8.47 -17.31 15.80
C ASP A 79 9.74 -16.44 15.91
N ARG A 80 10.33 -16.37 17.11
CA ARG A 80 11.41 -15.45 17.46
C ARG A 80 12.80 -15.81 16.91
N ARG A 81 12.94 -16.91 16.16
CA ARG A 81 14.23 -17.45 15.68
C ARG A 81 14.25 -17.60 14.16
N VAL A 82 13.97 -16.53 13.45
CA VAL A 82 13.80 -16.61 11.99
C VAL A 82 15.07 -16.15 11.28
N THR A 83 15.59 -16.98 10.39
CA THR A 83 16.59 -16.57 9.39
C THR A 83 15.93 -15.64 8.37
N ILE A 84 16.72 -14.91 7.59
CA ILE A 84 16.18 -14.01 6.53
C ILE A 84 15.33 -14.81 5.54
N ASP A 85 15.80 -15.97 5.10
CA ASP A 85 15.07 -16.82 4.15
C ASP A 85 13.73 -17.32 4.74
N ALA A 86 13.73 -17.70 6.02
CA ALA A 86 12.51 -18.11 6.71
C ALA A 86 11.55 -16.93 6.89
N LEU A 87 12.06 -15.72 7.17
CA LEU A 87 11.25 -14.51 7.26
C LEU A 87 10.59 -14.19 5.91
N GLU A 88 11.34 -14.26 4.81
CA GLU A 88 10.78 -14.04 3.48
C GLU A 88 9.68 -15.05 3.14
N ASN A 89 9.87 -16.32 3.50
CA ASN A 89 8.86 -17.35 3.29
C ASN A 89 7.61 -17.09 4.13
N ASN A 90 7.77 -16.74 5.41
CA ASN A 90 6.66 -16.38 6.29
C ASN A 90 5.87 -15.17 5.77
N ILE A 91 6.56 -14.17 5.21
CA ILE A 91 5.91 -13.01 4.58
C ILE A 91 5.08 -13.44 3.37
N ARG A 92 5.64 -14.26 2.48
CA ARG A 92 4.90 -14.78 1.30
C ARG A 92 3.69 -15.59 1.71
N GLU A 93 3.83 -16.46 2.70
CA GLU A 93 2.74 -17.27 3.23
C GLU A 93 1.66 -16.39 3.86
N ALA A 94 2.04 -15.45 4.74
CA ALA A 94 1.11 -14.52 5.37
C ALA A 94 0.30 -13.72 4.33
N ILE A 95 0.94 -13.26 3.26
CA ILE A 95 0.26 -12.53 2.18
C ILE A 95 -0.67 -13.46 1.39
N SER A 96 -0.26 -14.69 1.10
CA SER A 96 -1.07 -15.65 0.34
C SER A 96 -2.35 -16.11 1.06
N GLU A 97 -2.37 -16.01 2.40
CA GLU A 97 -3.53 -16.35 3.22
C GLU A 97 -4.56 -15.21 3.35
N ILE A 98 -4.24 -14.02 2.86
CA ILE A 98 -5.18 -12.90 2.90
C ILE A 98 -6.35 -13.19 1.97
N GLN A 99 -7.53 -13.27 2.55
CA GLN A 99 -8.74 -13.56 1.81
C GLN A 99 -9.27 -12.31 1.10
N VAL A 100 -9.81 -12.48 -0.11
CA VAL A 100 -10.30 -11.36 -0.94
C VAL A 100 -11.33 -10.49 -0.21
N HIS A 101 -12.24 -11.09 0.55
CA HIS A 101 -13.25 -10.32 1.31
C HIS A 101 -12.64 -9.36 2.36
N ILE A 102 -11.44 -9.67 2.86
CA ILE A 102 -10.74 -8.77 3.79
C ILE A 102 -10.21 -7.56 3.03
N ILE A 103 -9.72 -7.76 1.81
CA ILE A 103 -9.28 -6.66 0.94
C ILE A 103 -10.47 -5.74 0.63
N ASP A 104 -11.63 -6.31 0.32
CA ASP A 104 -12.87 -5.54 0.11
C ASP A 104 -13.23 -4.70 1.34
N ASN A 105 -13.13 -5.27 2.54
CA ASN A 105 -13.38 -4.54 3.79
C ASN A 105 -12.37 -3.40 4.01
N VAL A 106 -11.09 -3.63 3.70
CA VAL A 106 -10.04 -2.59 3.78
C VAL A 106 -10.33 -1.45 2.82
N LEU A 107 -10.73 -1.74 1.58
CA LEU A 107 -11.06 -0.74 0.58
C LEU A 107 -12.32 0.06 0.94
N ASN A 108 -13.35 -0.59 1.48
CA ASN A 108 -14.55 0.08 1.99
C ASN A 108 -14.20 1.02 3.14
N ASN A 109 -13.46 0.54 4.13
CA ASN A 109 -12.99 1.36 5.25
C ASN A 109 -12.14 2.55 4.79
N TRP A 110 -11.28 2.34 3.80
CA TRP A 110 -10.49 3.41 3.20
C TRP A 110 -11.37 4.47 2.53
N THR A 111 -12.41 4.07 1.81
CA THR A 111 -13.38 4.98 1.21
C THR A 111 -14.08 5.82 2.26
N ASP A 112 -14.51 5.20 3.37
CA ASP A 112 -15.13 5.90 4.49
C ASP A 112 -14.15 6.91 5.12
N ARG A 113 -12.88 6.55 5.31
CA ARG A 113 -11.82 7.45 5.81
C ARG A 113 -11.62 8.66 4.92
N LEU A 114 -11.62 8.47 3.60
CA LEU A 114 -11.55 9.60 2.65
C LEU A 114 -12.76 10.53 2.83
N GLY A 115 -13.96 9.99 3.01
CA GLY A 115 -15.16 10.76 3.30
C GLY A 115 -15.02 11.60 4.58
N TYR A 116 -14.55 11.00 5.66
CA TYR A 116 -14.30 11.72 6.92
C TYR A 116 -13.21 12.78 6.79
N CYS A 117 -12.13 12.51 6.05
CA CYS A 117 -11.07 13.47 5.79
C CYS A 117 -11.61 14.71 5.05
N ILE A 118 -12.46 14.51 4.05
CA ILE A 118 -13.12 15.60 3.32
C ILE A 118 -14.04 16.38 4.27
N ALA A 119 -14.87 15.69 5.04
CA ALA A 119 -15.80 16.32 5.99
C ALA A 119 -15.10 17.13 7.08
N SER A 120 -13.93 16.66 7.55
CA SER A 120 -13.10 17.34 8.53
C SER A 120 -12.18 18.43 7.93
N ARG A 121 -12.26 18.68 6.62
CA ARG A 121 -11.42 19.62 5.87
C ARG A 121 -9.91 19.33 6.04
N GLY A 122 -9.53 18.06 6.05
CA GLY A 122 -8.15 17.61 6.18
C GLY A 122 -7.61 17.66 7.61
N SER A 123 -8.46 17.83 8.62
CA SER A 123 -8.06 17.71 10.02
C SER A 123 -7.73 16.26 10.37
N HIS A 124 -6.94 16.07 11.44
CA HIS A 124 -6.61 14.76 11.97
C HIS A 124 -7.89 13.97 12.33
N LEU A 125 -7.95 12.71 11.89
CA LEU A 125 -9.06 11.83 12.20
C LEU A 125 -8.87 11.26 13.61
N ASN A 126 -9.90 11.34 14.45
CA ASN A 126 -9.86 10.77 15.79
C ASN A 126 -9.83 9.23 15.71
N GLU A 127 -8.97 8.59 16.52
CA GLU A 127 -8.80 7.12 16.59
C GLU A 127 -10.10 6.36 16.86
N ILE A 128 -11.09 7.02 17.47
CA ILE A 128 -12.41 6.45 17.81
C ILE A 128 -13.21 6.03 16.56
N ILE A 129 -12.89 6.54 15.37
CA ILE A 129 -13.62 6.24 14.13
C ILE A 129 -13.19 4.88 13.54
N PHE A 130 -12.14 4.25 14.08
CA PHE A 130 -11.51 3.07 13.52
C PHE A 130 -11.65 1.84 14.42
N HIS A 131 -12.88 1.38 14.61
CA HIS A 131 -13.11 0.04 15.15
C HIS A 131 -13.04 -0.98 14.02
N TYR A 132 -12.08 -1.91 14.13
CA TYR A 132 -11.91 -3.08 13.28
C TYR A 132 -12.82 -4.21 13.75
#